data_33a885d4d3638a799a8cf4c4fd658737
#
_entry.id   33a885d4d3638a799a8cf4c4fd658737
#
_cell.length_a   1.000
_cell.length_b   1.000
_cell.length_c   1.000
_cell.angle_alpha   90.00
_cell.angle_beta   90.00
_cell.angle_gamma   90.00
#
_symmetry.space_group_name_H-M   'P 1'
#
loop_
_entity.id
_entity.type
_entity.pdbx_description
1 polymer ?
#
loop_
_entity_poly.entity_id
_entity_poly.type
_entity_poly.pdbx_seq_one_letter_code
_entity_poly.pdbx_strand_id
1 'polypeptide(L)'
;MPKLTKRFIESINPPTSSTIKYWDTEIKGFGVVVLPSGRRTYCIQYRNSEGIQKRLKIGIHGQISSEEARTLAKKKLGEIAHGEDPSEKKKLLSKLPTMKDLAAEYLEKHVFRKRLVSQQKDNFLIKRFILPNLAQKKVSNISFHDIQSLHLALKETPYQANRVVALLSKMFSLAVAWSWCSDNPVRGIQKYQEEKRDRWLNEEELKRLWAVLEKYNHHLTTHIFKLLLLTGARKGELLQATWDQFDLEKGIWTKPSHLTKQKKKEHLPISENAINVLNELKEFRKENSPYLFPSKIEGQHLQEIKTFWKKVIKEAKLENVRIHDLRHTHASHLVSSGLSLSIVGKLLGHTQ
;
A
#
# COMPACT_ATOMS: atom_id res chain seq x y z
N MET A 1 59.39 14.65 -1.43
CA MET A 1 58.09 14.27 -0.83
C MET A 1 58.39 13.44 0.40
N PRO A 2 57.77 13.68 1.53
CA PRO A 2 58.06 12.94 2.77
C PRO A 2 57.22 11.65 2.85
N LYS A 3 57.69 10.68 3.66
CA LYS A 3 56.85 9.56 4.12
C LYS A 3 55.74 10.13 5.00
N LEU A 4 54.49 9.78 4.73
CA LEU A 4 53.31 10.24 5.47
C LEU A 4 53.21 9.52 6.83
N THR A 5 54.07 9.92 7.78
CA THR A 5 54.04 9.46 9.18
C THR A 5 53.06 10.32 10.00
N LYS A 6 52.60 9.79 11.15
CA LYS A 6 51.74 10.54 12.08
C LYS A 6 52.33 11.90 12.42
N ARG A 7 53.66 11.93 12.82
CA ARG A 7 54.37 13.13 13.17
C ARG A 7 54.38 14.16 12.06
N PHE A 8 54.66 13.72 10.80
CA PHE A 8 54.65 14.64 9.65
C PHE A 8 53.24 15.19 9.40
N ILE A 9 52.21 14.36 9.44
CA ILE A 9 50.85 14.82 9.17
C ILE A 9 50.38 15.81 10.22
N GLU A 10 50.72 15.62 11.47
CA GLU A 10 50.38 16.51 12.57
C GLU A 10 51.15 17.85 12.51
N SER A 11 52.35 17.88 11.94
CA SER A 11 53.14 19.10 11.76
C SER A 11 52.67 19.99 10.62
N ILE A 12 51.73 19.53 9.77
CA ILE A 12 51.21 20.32 8.66
C ILE A 12 50.29 21.42 9.16
N ASN A 13 50.66 22.69 8.96
CA ASN A 13 49.74 23.79 9.23
C ASN A 13 48.60 23.82 8.23
N PRO A 14 47.32 24.01 8.70
CA PRO A 14 46.21 24.19 7.80
C PRO A 14 46.41 25.36 6.86
N PRO A 15 46.10 25.22 5.57
CA PRO A 15 46.18 26.32 4.63
C PRO A 15 45.11 27.38 4.89
N THR A 16 45.37 28.63 4.55
CA THR A 16 44.45 29.74 4.79
C THR A 16 43.25 29.79 3.86
N SER A 17 43.39 29.37 2.61
CA SER A 17 42.32 29.53 1.60
C SER A 17 42.09 28.33 0.66
N SER A 18 43.10 27.49 0.46
CA SER A 18 43.01 26.39 -0.52
C SER A 18 43.41 25.05 0.09
N THR A 19 42.94 23.98 -0.49
CA THR A 19 43.27 22.62 -0.08
C THR A 19 44.68 22.24 -0.52
N ILE A 20 45.53 21.78 0.40
CA ILE A 20 46.89 21.30 0.12
C ILE A 20 46.89 19.76 0.11
N LYS A 21 47.74 19.18 -0.73
CA LYS A 21 47.87 17.73 -0.91
C LYS A 21 49.32 17.33 -0.76
N TYR A 22 49.58 16.32 0.05
CA TYR A 22 50.89 15.71 0.22
C TYR A 22 50.82 14.26 -0.21
N TRP A 23 51.80 13.85 -1.03
CA TRP A 23 51.87 12.49 -1.55
C TRP A 23 52.98 11.71 -0.85
N ASP A 24 52.70 10.43 -0.60
CA ASP A 24 53.65 9.54 0.08
C ASP A 24 54.78 9.12 -0.86
N THR A 25 56.00 8.99 -0.31
CA THR A 25 57.16 8.54 -1.09
C THR A 25 57.22 7.04 -1.32
N GLU A 26 56.64 6.22 -0.43
CA GLU A 26 56.71 4.76 -0.52
C GLU A 26 55.56 4.16 -1.31
N ILE A 27 54.38 4.77 -1.23
CA ILE A 27 53.18 4.25 -1.92
C ILE A 27 52.72 5.26 -2.97
N LYS A 28 53.04 4.96 -4.22
CA LYS A 28 52.64 5.81 -5.35
C LYS A 28 51.10 5.94 -5.39
N GLY A 29 50.66 7.20 -5.39
CA GLY A 29 49.25 7.54 -5.41
C GLY A 29 48.54 7.61 -4.03
N PHE A 30 49.22 7.25 -2.94
CA PHE A 30 48.71 7.50 -1.58
C PHE A 30 49.04 8.92 -1.14
N GLY A 31 48.12 9.60 -0.50
CA GLY A 31 48.32 10.98 -0.06
C GLY A 31 47.39 11.41 1.08
N VAL A 32 47.69 12.58 1.64
CA VAL A 32 46.82 13.28 2.59
C VAL A 32 46.38 14.62 2.02
N VAL A 33 45.11 14.92 2.19
CA VAL A 33 44.48 16.17 1.79
C VAL A 33 44.19 16.96 3.08
N VAL A 34 44.71 18.17 3.15
CA VAL A 34 44.52 19.08 4.28
C VAL A 34 43.64 20.25 3.86
N LEU A 35 42.54 20.43 4.55
CA LEU A 35 41.57 21.49 4.33
C LEU A 35 41.91 22.73 5.18
N PRO A 36 41.42 23.92 4.81
CA PRO A 36 41.53 25.12 5.64
C PRO A 36 40.98 24.97 7.06
N SER A 37 39.99 24.11 7.23
CA SER A 37 39.41 23.75 8.54
C SER A 37 40.33 22.90 9.44
N GLY A 38 41.56 22.61 9.00
CA GLY A 38 42.47 21.71 9.69
C GLY A 38 42.16 20.20 9.50
N ARG A 39 41.07 19.85 8.85
CA ARG A 39 40.70 18.43 8.60
C ARG A 39 41.69 17.79 7.63
N ARG A 40 42.27 16.66 8.06
CA ARG A 40 43.23 15.87 7.29
C ARG A 40 42.56 14.57 6.84
N THR A 41 42.60 14.28 5.53
CA THR A 41 41.93 13.13 4.96
C THR A 41 42.88 12.34 4.10
N TYR A 42 43.05 11.06 4.38
CA TYR A 42 43.84 10.14 3.57
C TYR A 42 43.09 9.79 2.29
N CYS A 43 43.79 9.73 1.17
CA CYS A 43 43.24 9.39 -0.11
C CYS A 43 44.24 8.60 -0.96
N ILE A 44 43.73 7.89 -1.95
CA ILE A 44 44.52 7.38 -3.07
C ILE A 44 44.07 8.06 -4.36
N GLN A 45 45.05 8.32 -5.23
CA GLN A 45 44.86 8.81 -6.59
C GLN A 45 45.35 7.73 -7.54
N TYR A 46 44.49 7.34 -8.49
CA TYR A 46 44.73 6.26 -9.42
C TYR A 46 44.14 6.59 -10.79
N ARG A 47 44.51 5.83 -11.81
CA ARG A 47 43.84 5.83 -13.12
C ARG A 47 43.01 4.57 -13.25
N ASN A 48 41.76 4.73 -13.71
CA ASN A 48 40.91 3.57 -14.01
C ASN A 48 41.33 2.91 -15.34
N SER A 49 40.64 1.85 -15.74
CA SER A 49 40.86 1.13 -17.00
C SER A 49 40.73 2.01 -18.25
N GLU A 50 39.98 3.10 -18.17
CA GLU A 50 39.82 4.09 -19.25
C GLU A 50 40.92 5.19 -19.25
N GLY A 51 41.92 5.06 -18.36
CA GLY A 51 42.98 6.08 -18.22
C GLY A 51 42.57 7.34 -17.44
N ILE A 52 41.31 7.41 -16.97
CA ILE A 52 40.79 8.58 -16.25
C ILE A 52 41.34 8.61 -14.83
N GLN A 53 41.88 9.76 -14.43
CA GLN A 53 42.38 9.97 -13.09
C GLN A 53 41.24 10.14 -12.08
N LYS A 54 41.21 9.29 -11.07
CA LYS A 54 40.23 9.29 -9.99
C LYS A 54 40.90 9.41 -8.63
N ARG A 55 40.14 9.88 -7.64
CA ARG A 55 40.57 9.94 -6.25
C ARG A 55 39.56 9.26 -5.35
N LEU A 56 40.04 8.36 -4.47
CA LEU A 56 39.26 7.66 -3.48
C LEU A 56 39.68 8.10 -2.08
N LYS A 57 38.71 8.49 -1.25
CA LYS A 57 38.95 8.75 0.18
C LYS A 57 39.15 7.43 0.91
N ILE A 58 40.24 7.32 1.71
CA ILE A 58 40.54 6.14 2.54
C ILE A 58 39.99 6.34 3.96
N GLY A 59 40.25 7.51 4.58
CA GLY A 59 39.79 7.79 5.94
C GLY A 59 40.19 9.19 6.40
N ILE A 60 39.79 9.53 7.62
CA ILE A 60 40.11 10.81 8.25
C ILE A 60 41.21 10.54 9.27
N HIS A 61 42.26 11.39 9.28
CA HIS A 61 43.27 11.35 10.30
C HIS A 61 42.63 11.63 11.68
N GLY A 62 43.00 10.85 12.68
CA GLY A 62 42.35 10.82 13.99
C GLY A 62 41.25 9.79 14.15
N GLN A 63 40.59 9.40 13.06
CA GLN A 63 39.67 8.21 13.06
C GLN A 63 40.43 6.92 12.73
N ILE A 64 41.44 7.00 11.87
CA ILE A 64 42.37 5.94 11.56
C ILE A 64 43.78 6.46 11.66
N SER A 65 44.71 5.57 12.03
CA SER A 65 46.14 5.88 12.07
C SER A 65 46.76 6.00 10.67
N SER A 66 47.96 6.59 10.56
CA SER A 66 48.67 6.67 9.29
C SER A 66 49.05 5.29 8.75
N GLU A 67 49.37 4.34 9.62
CA GLU A 67 49.72 2.96 9.23
C GLU A 67 48.49 2.17 8.78
N GLU A 68 47.36 2.29 9.44
CA GLU A 68 46.09 1.71 8.99
C GLU A 68 45.68 2.26 7.62
N ALA A 69 45.79 3.60 7.44
CA ALA A 69 45.49 4.24 6.17
C ALA A 69 46.43 3.75 5.05
N ARG A 70 47.69 3.50 5.36
CA ARG A 70 48.69 2.95 4.43
C ARG A 70 48.36 1.52 4.03
N THR A 71 47.98 0.67 4.99
CA THR A 71 47.55 -0.72 4.74
C THR A 71 46.28 -0.75 3.88
N LEU A 72 45.29 0.07 4.20
CA LEU A 72 44.06 0.18 3.39
C LEU A 72 44.35 0.72 1.98
N ALA A 73 45.27 1.67 1.83
CA ALA A 73 45.69 2.22 0.54
C ALA A 73 46.34 1.13 -0.33
N LYS A 74 47.28 0.34 0.23
CA LYS A 74 47.93 -0.79 -0.49
C LYS A 74 46.87 -1.79 -0.96
N LYS A 75 45.92 -2.20 -0.08
CA LYS A 75 44.84 -3.11 -0.43
C LYS A 75 44.01 -2.58 -1.59
N LYS A 76 43.56 -1.31 -1.50
CA LYS A 76 42.76 -0.67 -2.54
C LYS A 76 43.47 -0.48 -3.86
N LEU A 77 44.76 -0.14 -3.84
CA LEU A 77 45.58 -0.06 -5.03
C LEU A 77 45.81 -1.43 -5.67
N GLY A 78 45.92 -2.51 -4.86
CA GLY A 78 45.93 -3.90 -5.35
C GLY A 78 44.61 -4.27 -6.04
N GLU A 79 43.46 -4.00 -5.45
CA GLU A 79 42.16 -4.23 -6.08
C GLU A 79 42.05 -3.51 -7.44
N ILE A 80 42.55 -2.25 -7.51
CA ILE A 80 42.57 -1.47 -8.76
C ILE A 80 43.53 -2.07 -9.82
N ALA A 81 44.67 -2.55 -9.38
CA ALA A 81 45.62 -3.23 -10.29
C ALA A 81 45.08 -4.54 -10.90
N HIS A 82 44.14 -5.18 -10.20
CA HIS A 82 43.38 -6.32 -10.71
C HIS A 82 42.14 -5.93 -11.52
N GLY A 83 41.98 -4.66 -11.89
CA GLY A 83 40.90 -4.18 -12.77
C GLY A 83 39.61 -3.73 -12.06
N GLU A 84 39.56 -3.74 -10.72
CA GLU A 84 38.42 -3.22 -9.98
C GLU A 84 38.47 -1.68 -9.88
N ASP A 85 37.41 -0.97 -10.25
CA ASP A 85 37.26 0.46 -9.98
C ASP A 85 36.31 0.70 -8.79
N PRO A 86 36.85 0.97 -7.58
CA PRO A 86 36.02 1.23 -6.40
C PRO A 86 35.10 2.42 -6.54
N SER A 87 35.48 3.43 -7.33
CA SER A 87 34.65 4.61 -7.59
C SER A 87 33.46 4.27 -8.47
N GLU A 88 33.66 3.41 -9.46
CA GLU A 88 32.62 2.93 -10.36
C GLU A 88 31.66 1.98 -9.64
N LYS A 89 32.20 1.07 -8.84
CA LYS A 89 31.41 0.17 -7.99
C LYS A 89 30.50 0.99 -7.04
N LYS A 90 31.03 2.04 -6.41
CA LYS A 90 30.24 2.94 -5.58
C LYS A 90 29.17 3.71 -6.38
N LYS A 91 29.51 4.16 -7.59
CA LYS A 91 28.57 4.82 -8.50
C LYS A 91 27.46 3.89 -8.97
N LEU A 92 27.78 2.64 -9.32
CA LEU A 92 26.81 1.60 -9.67
C LEU A 92 25.89 1.30 -8.49
N LEU A 93 26.44 1.06 -7.29
CA LEU A 93 25.64 0.85 -6.08
C LEU A 93 24.73 2.05 -5.76
N SER A 94 25.18 3.27 -6.02
CA SER A 94 24.34 4.46 -5.80
C SER A 94 23.16 4.52 -6.76
N LYS A 95 23.30 4.01 -7.98
CA LYS A 95 22.25 3.98 -9.02
C LYS A 95 21.23 2.85 -8.84
N LEU A 96 21.50 1.88 -7.96
CA LEU A 96 20.52 0.82 -7.68
C LEU A 96 19.20 1.44 -7.20
N PRO A 97 18.06 0.88 -7.63
CA PRO A 97 16.76 1.41 -7.26
C PRO A 97 16.51 1.29 -5.75
N THR A 98 15.87 2.31 -5.21
CA THR A 98 15.42 2.36 -3.81
C THR A 98 13.98 1.87 -3.68
N MET A 99 13.51 1.68 -2.44
CA MET A 99 12.09 1.38 -2.19
C MET A 99 11.17 2.51 -2.67
N LYS A 100 11.64 3.76 -2.65
CA LYS A 100 10.91 4.91 -3.22
C LYS A 100 10.73 4.75 -4.72
N ASP A 101 11.79 4.32 -5.43
CA ASP A 101 11.74 4.09 -6.88
C ASP A 101 10.80 2.90 -7.19
N LEU A 102 10.86 1.82 -6.39
CA LEU A 102 9.95 0.68 -6.55
C LEU A 102 8.48 1.08 -6.34
N ALA A 103 8.22 1.94 -5.37
CA ALA A 103 6.86 2.43 -5.12
C ALA A 103 6.34 3.29 -6.29
N ALA A 104 7.18 4.17 -6.85
CA ALA A 104 6.82 4.98 -8.01
C ALA A 104 6.53 4.11 -9.24
N GLU A 105 7.41 3.18 -9.56
CA GLU A 105 7.28 2.24 -10.67
C GLU A 105 6.03 1.35 -10.54
N TYR A 106 5.75 0.88 -9.31
CA TYR A 106 4.54 0.12 -9.00
C TYR A 106 3.27 0.93 -9.26
N LEU A 107 3.24 2.19 -8.78
CA LEU A 107 2.08 3.07 -8.96
C LEU A 107 1.86 3.44 -10.43
N GLU A 108 2.93 3.63 -11.19
CA GLU A 108 2.87 3.98 -12.60
C GLU A 108 2.50 2.78 -13.48
N LYS A 109 3.21 1.66 -13.34
CA LYS A 109 3.11 0.54 -14.30
C LYS A 109 2.14 -0.58 -13.91
N HIS A 110 1.74 -0.67 -12.63
CA HIS A 110 0.91 -1.80 -12.18
C HIS A 110 -0.44 -1.39 -11.65
N VAL A 111 -0.53 -0.30 -10.88
CA VAL A 111 -1.73 0.08 -10.14
C VAL A 111 -2.90 0.43 -11.06
N PHE A 112 -2.67 1.01 -12.23
CA PHE A 112 -3.72 1.39 -13.20
C PHE A 112 -4.62 0.21 -13.63
N ARG A 113 -4.11 -1.04 -13.52
CA ARG A 113 -4.90 -2.27 -13.80
C ARG A 113 -5.94 -2.58 -12.72
N LYS A 114 -5.88 -1.90 -11.58
CA LYS A 114 -6.78 -2.10 -10.45
C LYS A 114 -7.95 -1.12 -10.50
N ARG A 115 -9.05 -1.46 -9.80
CA ARG A 115 -10.16 -0.51 -9.59
C ARG A 115 -9.65 0.71 -8.79
N LEU A 116 -10.19 1.91 -9.06
CA LEU A 116 -9.80 3.17 -8.43
C LEU A 116 -9.70 3.10 -6.89
N VAL A 117 -10.69 2.48 -6.25
CA VAL A 117 -10.68 2.29 -4.78
C VAL A 117 -9.49 1.46 -4.32
N SER A 118 -9.06 0.46 -5.10
CA SER A 118 -7.87 -0.35 -4.78
C SER A 118 -6.58 0.44 -5.00
N GLN A 119 -6.54 1.28 -6.04
CA GLN A 119 -5.41 2.19 -6.30
C GLN A 119 -5.21 3.16 -5.13
N GLN A 120 -6.29 3.78 -4.65
CA GLN A 120 -6.27 4.70 -3.51
C GLN A 120 -5.79 4.01 -2.23
N LYS A 121 -6.24 2.77 -1.98
CA LYS A 121 -5.80 1.97 -0.83
C LYS A 121 -4.31 1.63 -0.91
N ASP A 122 -3.82 1.17 -2.05
CA ASP A 122 -2.41 0.87 -2.23
C ASP A 122 -1.54 2.12 -2.02
N ASN A 123 -1.94 3.26 -2.61
CA ASN A 123 -1.25 4.53 -2.44
C ASN A 123 -1.23 4.98 -0.96
N PHE A 124 -2.35 4.81 -0.25
CA PHE A 124 -2.41 5.08 1.19
C PHE A 124 -1.42 4.21 1.98
N LEU A 125 -1.39 2.88 1.71
CA LEU A 125 -0.49 1.95 2.39
C LEU A 125 0.98 2.30 2.13
N ILE A 126 1.32 2.62 0.88
CA ILE A 126 2.67 3.01 0.47
C ILE A 126 3.09 4.27 1.22
N LYS A 127 2.29 5.33 1.15
CA LYS A 127 2.64 6.63 1.75
C LYS A 127 2.68 6.61 3.27
N ARG A 128 1.76 5.88 3.90
CA ARG A 128 1.59 5.91 5.36
C ARG A 128 2.50 4.94 6.10
N PHE A 129 2.81 3.77 5.51
CA PHE A 129 3.49 2.70 6.24
C PHE A 129 4.81 2.27 5.58
N ILE A 130 4.89 2.22 4.26
CA ILE A 130 6.05 1.65 3.58
C ILE A 130 7.17 2.70 3.43
N LEU A 131 6.88 3.83 2.81
CA LEU A 131 7.89 4.85 2.52
C LEU A 131 8.52 5.47 3.79
N PRO A 132 7.81 5.76 4.88
CA PRO A 132 8.43 6.31 6.07
C PRO A 132 9.53 5.40 6.66
N ASN A 133 9.43 4.09 6.46
CA ASN A 133 10.36 3.11 7.04
C ASN A 133 11.44 2.62 6.07
N LEU A 134 11.14 2.56 4.77
CA LEU A 134 11.99 1.85 3.81
C LEU A 134 12.42 2.71 2.61
N ALA A 135 11.94 3.94 2.43
CA ALA A 135 12.11 4.73 1.21
C ALA A 135 13.55 4.80 0.69
N GLN A 136 14.52 5.01 1.57
CA GLN A 136 15.93 5.21 1.20
C GLN A 136 16.71 3.90 1.06
N LYS A 137 16.15 2.77 1.50
CA LYS A 137 16.84 1.48 1.36
C LYS A 137 16.82 1.03 -0.10
N LYS A 138 17.95 0.51 -0.55
CA LYS A 138 18.05 -0.14 -1.86
C LYS A 138 17.19 -1.39 -1.87
N VAL A 139 16.42 -1.61 -2.95
CA VAL A 139 15.51 -2.77 -3.09
C VAL A 139 16.27 -4.08 -2.86
N SER A 140 17.47 -4.20 -3.42
CA SER A 140 18.35 -5.38 -3.24
C SER A 140 18.83 -5.61 -1.81
N ASN A 141 18.78 -4.59 -0.95
CA ASN A 141 19.29 -4.64 0.43
C ASN A 141 18.18 -4.72 1.48
N ILE A 142 16.92 -4.75 1.06
CA ILE A 142 15.79 -4.96 1.97
C ILE A 142 15.72 -6.45 2.29
N SER A 143 15.89 -6.76 3.57
CA SER A 143 15.91 -8.12 4.09
C SER A 143 14.56 -8.57 4.65
N PHE A 144 14.43 -9.87 4.88
CA PHE A 144 13.30 -10.43 5.64
C PHE A 144 13.12 -9.73 7.00
N HIS A 145 14.23 -9.46 7.70
CA HIS A 145 14.19 -8.80 9.00
C HIS A 145 13.59 -7.38 8.92
N ASP A 146 13.87 -6.62 7.87
CA ASP A 146 13.28 -5.29 7.67
C ASP A 146 11.76 -5.36 7.53
N ILE A 147 11.27 -6.33 6.75
CA ILE A 147 9.84 -6.55 6.55
C ILE A 147 9.18 -7.03 7.83
N GLN A 148 9.81 -7.96 8.55
CA GLN A 148 9.32 -8.47 9.83
C GLN A 148 9.25 -7.36 10.88
N SER A 149 10.24 -6.49 10.96
CA SER A 149 10.26 -5.34 11.88
C SER A 149 9.13 -4.37 11.57
N LEU A 150 8.88 -4.07 10.28
CA LEU A 150 7.75 -3.24 9.88
C LEU A 150 6.41 -3.89 10.23
N HIS A 151 6.26 -5.20 9.99
CA HIS A 151 5.05 -5.95 10.32
C HIS A 151 4.79 -5.94 11.84
N LEU A 152 5.84 -6.16 12.65
CA LEU A 152 5.77 -6.13 14.10
C LEU A 152 5.43 -4.74 14.65
N ALA A 153 5.94 -3.68 14.06
CA ALA A 153 5.59 -2.30 14.42
C ALA A 153 4.09 -1.98 14.24
N LEU A 154 3.38 -2.77 13.43
CA LEU A 154 1.96 -2.61 13.16
C LEU A 154 1.08 -3.64 13.91
N LYS A 155 1.61 -4.33 14.93
CA LYS A 155 0.92 -5.41 15.66
C LYS A 155 -0.44 -5.01 16.25
N GLU A 156 -0.59 -3.75 16.68
CA GLU A 156 -1.83 -3.23 17.25
C GLU A 156 -2.95 -3.08 16.20
N THR A 157 -2.59 -3.18 14.93
CA THR A 157 -3.55 -3.12 13.81
C THR A 157 -3.33 -4.31 12.86
N PRO A 158 -3.61 -5.55 13.29
CA PRO A 158 -3.21 -6.78 12.60
C PRO A 158 -3.73 -6.87 11.16
N TYR A 159 -4.98 -6.47 10.91
CA TYR A 159 -5.53 -6.41 9.56
C TYR A 159 -4.74 -5.48 8.64
N GLN A 160 -4.36 -4.30 9.17
CA GLN A 160 -3.57 -3.31 8.43
C GLN A 160 -2.16 -3.84 8.15
N ALA A 161 -1.51 -4.43 9.16
CA ALA A 161 -0.20 -5.05 9.04
C ALA A 161 -0.19 -6.11 7.94
N ASN A 162 -1.19 -6.99 7.92
CA ASN A 162 -1.33 -8.03 6.89
C ASN A 162 -1.53 -7.45 5.49
N ARG A 163 -2.25 -6.32 5.33
CA ARG A 163 -2.42 -5.65 4.04
C ARG A 163 -1.12 -5.02 3.55
N VAL A 164 -0.32 -4.44 4.45
CA VAL A 164 1.02 -3.90 4.12
C VAL A 164 1.93 -5.01 3.62
N VAL A 165 2.00 -6.15 4.33
CA VAL A 165 2.78 -7.33 3.92
C VAL A 165 2.32 -7.87 2.57
N ALA A 166 1.02 -7.99 2.35
CA ALA A 166 0.47 -8.46 1.07
C ALA A 166 0.83 -7.53 -0.10
N LEU A 167 0.80 -6.20 0.12
CA LEU A 167 1.20 -5.21 -0.87
C LEU A 167 2.70 -5.28 -1.15
N LEU A 168 3.54 -5.33 -0.11
CA LEU A 168 4.99 -5.49 -0.23
C LEU A 168 5.34 -6.77 -0.99
N SER A 169 4.68 -7.90 -0.68
CA SER A 169 4.89 -9.16 -1.39
C SER A 169 4.64 -9.01 -2.90
N LYS A 170 3.58 -8.29 -3.29
CA LYS A 170 3.31 -8.03 -4.71
C LYS A 170 4.36 -7.12 -5.33
N MET A 171 4.76 -6.04 -4.64
CA MET A 171 5.78 -5.11 -5.11
C MET A 171 7.14 -5.80 -5.32
N PHE A 172 7.57 -6.63 -4.36
CA PHE A 172 8.81 -7.38 -4.48
C PHE A 172 8.75 -8.49 -5.54
N SER A 173 7.60 -9.12 -5.75
CA SER A 173 7.43 -10.05 -6.89
C SER A 173 7.61 -9.35 -8.24
N LEU A 174 7.20 -8.09 -8.35
CA LEU A 174 7.47 -7.28 -9.54
C LEU A 174 8.94 -6.85 -9.61
N ALA A 175 9.55 -6.47 -8.48
CA ALA A 175 10.97 -6.13 -8.42
C ALA A 175 11.87 -7.29 -8.88
N VAL A 176 11.53 -8.53 -8.50
CA VAL A 176 12.21 -9.74 -9.02
C VAL A 176 12.02 -9.87 -10.52
N ALA A 177 10.79 -9.72 -11.02
CA ALA A 177 10.51 -9.78 -12.46
C ALA A 177 11.23 -8.67 -13.25
N TRP A 178 11.50 -7.52 -12.63
CA TRP A 178 12.28 -6.41 -13.22
C TRP A 178 13.79 -6.52 -12.95
N SER A 179 14.26 -7.61 -12.36
CA SER A 179 15.66 -7.86 -12.01
C SER A 179 16.26 -6.80 -11.06
N TRP A 180 15.46 -6.20 -10.19
CA TRP A 180 15.89 -5.22 -9.18
C TRP A 180 16.37 -5.90 -7.88
N CYS A 181 15.97 -7.13 -7.66
CA CYS A 181 16.46 -8.01 -6.60
C CYS A 181 16.38 -9.48 -7.05
N SER A 182 17.14 -10.33 -6.39
CA SER A 182 17.23 -11.77 -6.71
C SER A 182 16.01 -12.53 -6.22
N ASP A 183 15.44 -12.13 -5.09
CA ASP A 183 14.32 -12.81 -4.46
C ASP A 183 13.35 -11.86 -3.77
N ASN A 184 12.22 -12.41 -3.26
CA ASN A 184 11.19 -11.65 -2.56
C ASN A 184 11.35 -11.80 -1.05
N PRO A 185 11.88 -10.78 -0.32
CA PRO A 185 12.15 -10.84 1.10
C PRO A 185 10.89 -10.95 1.99
N VAL A 186 9.70 -10.89 1.40
CA VAL A 186 8.43 -11.03 2.11
C VAL A 186 8.00 -12.48 2.29
N ARG A 187 8.64 -13.40 1.54
CA ARG A 187 8.35 -14.84 1.66
C ARG A 187 8.65 -15.32 3.08
N GLY A 188 7.73 -16.11 3.63
CA GLY A 188 7.85 -16.65 4.99
C GLY A 188 7.34 -15.74 6.12
N ILE A 189 6.95 -14.50 5.84
CA ILE A 189 6.31 -13.66 6.86
C ILE A 189 4.97 -14.27 7.28
N GLN A 190 4.87 -14.64 8.55
CA GLN A 190 3.64 -15.14 9.14
C GLN A 190 2.69 -13.97 9.39
N LYS A 191 1.50 -14.04 8.78
CA LYS A 191 0.45 -13.04 8.99
C LYS A 191 -0.20 -13.21 10.34
N TYR A 192 -0.68 -12.12 10.93
CA TYR A 192 -1.54 -12.17 12.10
C TYR A 192 -2.85 -12.87 11.75
N GLN A 193 -3.39 -13.59 12.74
CA GLN A 193 -4.71 -14.18 12.60
C GLN A 193 -5.77 -13.08 12.46
N GLU A 194 -6.61 -13.21 11.45
CA GLU A 194 -7.72 -12.30 11.20
C GLU A 194 -9.02 -13.00 11.64
N GLU A 195 -9.69 -12.46 12.63
CA GLU A 195 -11.00 -12.96 13.01
C GLU A 195 -12.03 -12.59 11.96
N LYS A 196 -12.75 -13.57 11.46
CA LYS A 196 -13.88 -13.35 10.57
C LYS A 196 -15.05 -12.82 11.38
N ARG A 197 -15.69 -11.79 10.86
CA ARG A 197 -16.89 -11.23 11.46
C ARG A 197 -18.08 -12.06 10.99
N ASP A 198 -18.90 -12.53 11.93
CA ASP A 198 -20.10 -13.35 11.70
C ASP A 198 -21.35 -12.73 12.34
N ARG A 199 -21.40 -11.41 12.49
CA ARG A 199 -22.52 -10.67 13.08
C ARG A 199 -23.70 -10.60 12.13
N TRP A 200 -24.87 -11.07 12.58
CA TRP A 200 -26.19 -10.85 11.96
C TRP A 200 -27.18 -10.37 13.01
N LEU A 201 -28.32 -9.83 12.58
CA LEU A 201 -29.39 -9.37 13.44
C LEU A 201 -30.34 -10.54 13.76
N ASN A 202 -30.65 -10.74 15.03
CA ASN A 202 -31.71 -11.65 15.45
C ASN A 202 -33.09 -11.03 15.17
N GLU A 203 -34.16 -11.78 15.40
CA GLU A 203 -35.53 -11.35 15.07
C GLU A 203 -35.94 -10.07 15.83
N GLU A 204 -35.60 -9.96 17.11
CA GLU A 204 -35.93 -8.77 17.92
C GLU A 204 -35.15 -7.54 17.47
N GLU A 205 -33.87 -7.70 17.18
CA GLU A 205 -33.01 -6.65 16.63
C GLU A 205 -33.56 -6.19 15.26
N LEU A 206 -33.99 -7.14 14.44
CA LEU A 206 -34.56 -6.88 13.13
C LEU A 206 -35.88 -6.09 13.25
N LYS A 207 -36.78 -6.50 14.17
CA LYS A 207 -38.02 -5.77 14.45
C LYS A 207 -37.75 -4.33 14.88
N ARG A 208 -36.79 -4.11 15.80
CA ARG A 208 -36.41 -2.75 16.23
C ARG A 208 -35.82 -1.93 15.08
N LEU A 209 -34.94 -2.53 14.29
CA LEU A 209 -34.38 -1.86 13.12
C LEU A 209 -35.47 -1.45 12.14
N TRP A 210 -36.37 -2.37 11.82
CA TRP A 210 -37.45 -2.13 10.85
C TRP A 210 -38.38 -1.02 11.33
N ALA A 211 -38.79 -1.01 12.60
CA ALA A 211 -39.61 0.05 13.18
C ALA A 211 -38.98 1.43 13.06
N VAL A 212 -37.67 1.52 13.28
CA VAL A 212 -36.94 2.80 13.10
C VAL A 212 -36.88 3.19 11.63
N LEU A 213 -36.68 2.24 10.73
CA LEU A 213 -36.67 2.50 9.28
C LEU A 213 -38.05 2.98 8.81
N GLU A 214 -39.17 2.41 9.31
CA GLU A 214 -40.51 2.88 8.99
C GLU A 214 -40.76 4.31 9.49
N LYS A 215 -40.32 4.64 10.70
CA LYS A 215 -40.42 6.02 11.23
C LYS A 215 -39.70 7.04 10.33
N TYR A 216 -38.64 6.66 9.66
CA TYR A 216 -37.88 7.52 8.73
C TYR A 216 -38.18 7.24 7.26
N ASN A 217 -39.35 6.69 6.92
CA ASN A 217 -39.69 6.34 5.54
C ASN A 217 -39.70 7.52 4.56
N HIS A 218 -39.90 8.74 5.07
CA HIS A 218 -39.77 9.99 4.32
C HIS A 218 -38.33 10.35 3.92
N HIS A 219 -37.33 9.56 4.33
CA HIS A 219 -35.92 9.84 4.07
C HIS A 219 -35.35 8.84 3.05
N LEU A 220 -34.90 9.33 1.89
CA LEU A 220 -34.36 8.51 0.80
C LEU A 220 -33.37 7.42 1.26
N THR A 221 -32.50 7.75 2.22
CA THR A 221 -31.46 6.82 2.69
C THR A 221 -32.06 5.61 3.44
N THR A 222 -33.26 5.70 3.98
CA THR A 222 -33.95 4.59 4.65
C THR A 222 -34.19 3.43 3.69
N HIS A 223 -34.66 3.74 2.48
CA HIS A 223 -34.92 2.75 1.45
C HIS A 223 -33.68 1.97 1.03
N ILE A 224 -32.49 2.59 1.16
CA ILE A 224 -31.21 1.88 0.95
C ILE A 224 -31.07 0.73 1.95
N PHE A 225 -31.30 1.00 3.24
CA PHE A 225 -31.14 -0.03 4.27
C PHE A 225 -32.22 -1.11 4.17
N LYS A 226 -33.46 -0.74 3.86
CA LYS A 226 -34.53 -1.69 3.57
C LYS A 226 -34.15 -2.61 2.41
N LEU A 227 -33.71 -2.06 1.28
CA LEU A 227 -33.31 -2.84 0.12
C LEU A 227 -32.06 -3.68 0.36
N LEU A 228 -31.05 -3.18 1.10
CA LEU A 228 -29.89 -3.98 1.48
C LEU A 228 -30.28 -5.21 2.29
N LEU A 229 -31.25 -5.06 3.19
CA LEU A 229 -31.76 -6.13 4.02
C LEU A 229 -32.58 -7.14 3.20
N LEU A 230 -33.46 -6.65 2.31
CA LEU A 230 -34.38 -7.47 1.51
C LEU A 230 -33.68 -8.18 0.34
N THR A 231 -32.58 -7.66 -0.17
CA THR A 231 -31.89 -8.22 -1.36
C THR A 231 -30.53 -8.85 -1.03
N GLY A 232 -29.97 -8.59 0.14
CA GLY A 232 -28.61 -8.99 0.49
C GLY A 232 -27.53 -8.39 -0.41
N ALA A 233 -27.83 -7.34 -1.18
CA ALA A 233 -26.90 -6.71 -2.11
C ALA A 233 -25.67 -6.10 -1.42
N ARG A 234 -24.56 -5.96 -2.12
CA ARG A 234 -23.45 -5.17 -1.60
C ARG A 234 -23.81 -3.68 -1.66
N LYS A 235 -23.43 -2.93 -0.61
CA LYS A 235 -23.70 -1.50 -0.54
C LYS A 235 -23.34 -0.75 -1.83
N GLY A 236 -22.17 -1.02 -2.40
CA GLY A 236 -21.71 -0.34 -3.62
C GLY A 236 -22.52 -0.72 -4.86
N GLU A 237 -23.04 -1.92 -4.94
CA GLU A 237 -23.91 -2.37 -6.05
C GLU A 237 -25.25 -1.63 -6.00
N LEU A 238 -25.87 -1.55 -4.82
CA LEU A 238 -27.16 -0.89 -4.66
C LEU A 238 -27.08 0.63 -4.83
N LEU A 239 -26.05 1.29 -4.28
CA LEU A 239 -25.90 2.74 -4.42
C LEU A 239 -25.66 3.20 -5.86
N GLN A 240 -25.06 2.35 -6.69
CA GLN A 240 -24.81 2.62 -8.11
C GLN A 240 -25.93 2.06 -9.02
N ALA A 241 -26.96 1.47 -8.45
CA ALA A 241 -28.06 0.91 -9.22
C ALA A 241 -28.87 2.01 -9.91
N THR A 242 -29.30 1.69 -11.13
CA THR A 242 -30.13 2.56 -11.98
C THR A 242 -31.50 1.94 -12.21
N TRP A 243 -32.51 2.74 -12.51
CA TRP A 243 -33.89 2.29 -12.67
C TRP A 243 -34.08 1.26 -13.78
N ASP A 244 -33.33 1.35 -14.85
CA ASP A 244 -33.36 0.44 -16.00
C ASP A 244 -32.87 -0.98 -15.68
N GLN A 245 -32.22 -1.18 -14.53
CA GLN A 245 -31.78 -2.50 -14.07
C GLN A 245 -32.91 -3.32 -13.44
N PHE A 246 -34.04 -2.71 -13.13
CA PHE A 246 -35.14 -3.35 -12.40
C PHE A 246 -36.36 -3.57 -13.30
N ASP A 247 -36.69 -4.84 -13.53
CA ASP A 247 -37.96 -5.25 -14.10
C ASP A 247 -38.90 -5.58 -12.94
N LEU A 248 -39.74 -4.59 -12.57
CA LEU A 248 -40.63 -4.73 -11.40
C LEU A 248 -41.83 -5.69 -11.69
N GLU A 249 -42.21 -5.86 -12.95
CA GLU A 249 -43.30 -6.79 -13.34
C GLU A 249 -42.82 -8.24 -13.19
N LYS A 250 -41.59 -8.52 -13.65
CA LYS A 250 -41.00 -9.86 -13.52
C LYS A 250 -40.32 -10.09 -12.17
N GLY A 251 -40.18 -9.08 -11.34
CA GLY A 251 -39.47 -9.17 -10.07
C GLY A 251 -37.97 -9.51 -10.23
N ILE A 252 -37.29 -8.89 -11.20
CA ILE A 252 -35.91 -9.20 -11.52
C ILE A 252 -35.04 -7.93 -11.43
N TRP A 253 -33.93 -8.02 -10.70
CA TRP A 253 -32.84 -7.05 -10.76
C TRP A 253 -31.68 -7.55 -11.60
N THR A 254 -31.39 -6.90 -12.69
CA THR A 254 -30.27 -7.21 -13.58
C THR A 254 -29.07 -6.34 -13.27
N LYS A 255 -28.05 -6.90 -12.61
CA LYS A 255 -26.81 -6.20 -12.30
C LYS A 255 -25.84 -6.28 -13.48
N PRO A 256 -25.39 -5.14 -14.04
CA PRO A 256 -24.43 -5.13 -15.13
C PRO A 256 -23.03 -5.60 -14.66
N SER A 257 -22.25 -6.14 -15.58
CA SER A 257 -20.94 -6.76 -15.29
C SER A 257 -19.93 -5.82 -14.62
N HIS A 258 -19.98 -4.53 -14.93
CA HIS A 258 -19.05 -3.54 -14.35
C HIS A 258 -19.31 -3.24 -12.87
N LEU A 259 -20.53 -3.46 -12.37
CA LEU A 259 -20.89 -3.30 -10.96
C LEU A 259 -20.53 -4.53 -10.13
N THR A 260 -20.59 -5.73 -10.72
CA THR A 260 -20.34 -6.97 -10.00
C THR A 260 -18.83 -7.18 -9.74
N LYS A 261 -18.50 -7.84 -8.63
CA LYS A 261 -17.09 -8.17 -8.32
C LYS A 261 -16.49 -9.12 -9.35
N GLN A 262 -17.33 -9.98 -9.93
CA GLN A 262 -16.93 -11.02 -10.89
C GLN A 262 -16.87 -10.54 -12.34
N LYS A 263 -17.27 -9.29 -12.61
CA LYS A 263 -17.38 -8.74 -13.96
C LYS A 263 -18.32 -9.57 -14.88
N LYS A 264 -19.34 -10.21 -14.30
CA LYS A 264 -20.38 -10.95 -15.02
C LYS A 264 -21.73 -10.30 -14.76
N LYS A 265 -22.60 -10.30 -15.78
CA LYS A 265 -24.01 -9.88 -15.64
C LYS A 265 -24.73 -10.89 -14.73
N GLU A 266 -25.45 -10.39 -13.73
CA GLU A 266 -26.19 -11.21 -12.77
C GLU A 266 -27.67 -10.84 -12.81
N HIS A 267 -28.55 -11.84 -12.86
CA HIS A 267 -30.01 -11.68 -12.77
C HIS A 267 -30.45 -12.23 -11.42
N LEU A 268 -30.99 -11.36 -10.56
CA LEU A 268 -31.42 -11.72 -9.22
C LEU A 268 -32.91 -11.53 -9.09
N PRO A 269 -33.65 -12.54 -8.60
CA PRO A 269 -35.04 -12.37 -8.23
C PRO A 269 -35.11 -11.42 -7.03
N ILE A 270 -36.09 -10.54 -7.00
CA ILE A 270 -36.41 -9.67 -5.88
C ILE A 270 -37.78 -10.02 -5.31
N SER A 271 -37.89 -9.98 -3.98
CA SER A 271 -39.13 -10.28 -3.29
C SER A 271 -40.20 -9.19 -3.49
N GLU A 272 -41.43 -9.51 -3.27
CA GLU A 272 -42.57 -8.57 -3.30
C GLU A 272 -42.31 -7.36 -2.35
N ASN A 273 -41.79 -7.62 -1.15
CA ASN A 273 -41.42 -6.56 -0.21
C ASN A 273 -40.37 -5.62 -0.79
N ALA A 274 -39.40 -6.14 -1.55
CA ALA A 274 -38.40 -5.28 -2.20
C ALA A 274 -39.01 -4.47 -3.36
N ILE A 275 -39.95 -5.04 -4.08
CA ILE A 275 -40.75 -4.34 -5.13
C ILE A 275 -41.54 -3.20 -4.51
N ASN A 276 -42.20 -3.43 -3.37
CA ASN A 276 -42.94 -2.38 -2.64
C ASN A 276 -42.04 -1.21 -2.24
N VAL A 277 -40.86 -1.51 -1.69
CA VAL A 277 -39.86 -0.45 -1.36
C VAL A 277 -39.37 0.29 -2.62
N LEU A 278 -39.22 -0.39 -3.75
CA LEU A 278 -38.86 0.25 -5.03
C LEU A 278 -40.00 1.12 -5.57
N ASN A 279 -41.26 0.74 -5.36
CA ASN A 279 -42.41 1.56 -5.73
C ASN A 279 -42.49 2.82 -4.86
N GLU A 280 -42.28 2.72 -3.53
CA GLU A 280 -42.16 3.88 -2.64
C GLU A 280 -41.03 4.84 -3.10
N LEU A 281 -39.90 4.28 -3.56
CA LEU A 281 -38.79 5.07 -4.07
C LEU A 281 -39.12 5.89 -5.31
N LYS A 282 -40.15 5.58 -6.08
CA LYS A 282 -40.57 6.36 -7.25
C LYS A 282 -40.96 7.80 -6.86
N GLU A 283 -41.43 8.03 -5.64
CA GLU A 283 -41.75 9.37 -5.13
C GLU A 283 -40.48 10.26 -5.00
N PHE A 284 -39.33 9.65 -4.79
CA PHE A 284 -38.03 10.33 -4.69
C PHE A 284 -37.28 10.39 -6.02
N ARG A 285 -37.88 9.89 -7.10
CA ARG A 285 -37.22 9.83 -8.42
C ARG A 285 -36.99 11.24 -8.94
N LYS A 286 -35.75 11.50 -9.38
CA LYS A 286 -35.37 12.73 -10.10
C LYS A 286 -35.35 12.43 -11.59
N GLU A 287 -36.06 13.22 -12.39
CA GLU A 287 -36.15 13.06 -13.85
C GLU A 287 -34.77 13.07 -14.53
N ASN A 288 -33.86 13.91 -14.02
CA ASN A 288 -32.52 14.08 -14.58
C ASN A 288 -31.47 13.09 -14.02
N SER A 289 -31.89 12.03 -13.33
CA SER A 289 -30.97 11.05 -12.77
C SER A 289 -31.37 9.61 -13.09
N PRO A 290 -30.48 8.78 -13.66
CA PRO A 290 -30.77 7.38 -13.86
C PRO A 290 -30.74 6.57 -12.57
N TYR A 291 -30.11 7.08 -11.50
CA TYR A 291 -29.87 6.35 -10.26
C TYR A 291 -31.11 6.23 -9.37
N LEU A 292 -31.25 5.08 -8.68
CA LEU A 292 -32.23 4.91 -7.61
C LEU A 292 -31.96 5.91 -6.48
N PHE A 293 -30.69 6.15 -6.20
CA PHE A 293 -30.23 6.98 -5.09
C PHE A 293 -29.35 8.12 -5.62
N PRO A 294 -29.97 9.17 -6.18
CA PRO A 294 -29.22 10.29 -6.74
C PRO A 294 -28.54 11.12 -5.64
N SER A 295 -27.36 11.62 -5.93
CA SER A 295 -26.63 12.59 -5.11
C SER A 295 -27.23 14.00 -5.26
N LYS A 296 -26.74 14.94 -4.43
CA LYS A 296 -26.95 16.38 -4.64
C LYS A 296 -26.14 16.89 -5.85
N ILE A 297 -25.07 16.20 -6.20
CA ILE A 297 -24.24 16.51 -7.38
C ILE A 297 -24.86 15.80 -8.58
N GLU A 298 -25.16 16.57 -9.62
CA GLU A 298 -25.75 16.06 -10.84
C GLU A 298 -24.88 14.98 -11.49
N GLY A 299 -25.50 13.94 -12.07
CA GLY A 299 -24.81 12.82 -12.69
C GLY A 299 -24.11 11.85 -11.72
N GLN A 300 -24.27 12.04 -10.40
CA GLN A 300 -23.68 11.15 -9.41
C GLN A 300 -24.74 10.47 -8.54
N HIS A 301 -24.42 9.26 -8.09
CA HIS A 301 -25.18 8.55 -7.08
C HIS A 301 -24.77 8.97 -5.66
N LEU A 302 -25.61 8.69 -4.68
CA LEU A 302 -25.33 8.91 -3.25
C LEU A 302 -24.15 8.04 -2.81
N GLN A 303 -23.17 8.62 -2.13
CA GLN A 303 -21.95 7.93 -1.67
C GLN A 303 -21.91 7.73 -0.16
N GLU A 304 -22.30 8.77 0.61
CA GLU A 304 -22.20 8.78 2.07
C GLU A 304 -23.56 8.48 2.72
N ILE A 305 -23.61 7.36 3.41
CA ILE A 305 -24.80 6.88 4.14
C ILE A 305 -24.48 6.50 5.60
N LYS A 306 -23.21 6.61 6.01
CA LYS A 306 -22.78 6.13 7.33
C LYS A 306 -23.31 7.02 8.46
N THR A 307 -23.41 8.32 8.22
CA THR A 307 -23.90 9.25 9.23
C THR A 307 -25.34 8.94 9.61
N PHE A 308 -26.19 8.73 8.61
CA PHE A 308 -27.57 8.34 8.84
C PHE A 308 -27.70 6.92 9.43
N TRP A 309 -26.85 5.98 8.99
CA TRP A 309 -26.76 4.65 9.58
C TRP A 309 -26.47 4.69 11.08
N LYS A 310 -25.51 5.52 11.52
CA LYS A 310 -25.19 5.71 12.95
C LYS A 310 -26.40 6.20 13.75
N LYS A 311 -27.20 7.10 13.18
CA LYS A 311 -28.44 7.56 13.81
C LYS A 311 -29.45 6.41 13.95
N VAL A 312 -29.68 5.66 12.90
CA VAL A 312 -30.63 4.53 12.86
C VAL A 312 -30.24 3.44 13.88
N ILE A 313 -28.98 2.98 13.91
CA ILE A 313 -28.56 1.94 14.86
C ILE A 313 -28.63 2.39 16.31
N LYS A 314 -28.33 3.67 16.59
CA LYS A 314 -28.45 4.22 17.94
C LYS A 314 -29.92 4.22 18.41
N GLU A 315 -30.84 4.65 17.56
CA GLU A 315 -32.27 4.70 17.89
C GLU A 315 -32.88 3.30 18.00
N ALA A 316 -32.45 2.37 17.13
CA ALA A 316 -32.86 0.96 17.20
C ALA A 316 -32.18 0.18 18.37
N LYS A 317 -31.31 0.83 19.16
CA LYS A 317 -30.55 0.23 20.27
C LYS A 317 -29.78 -1.01 19.81
N LEU A 318 -29.06 -0.90 18.66
CA LEU A 318 -28.27 -1.96 18.09
C LEU A 318 -26.78 -1.72 18.36
N GLU A 319 -26.11 -2.73 18.88
CA GLU A 319 -24.69 -2.66 19.20
C GLU A 319 -23.84 -3.38 18.15
N ASN A 320 -22.71 -2.80 17.83
CA ASN A 320 -21.71 -3.42 16.94
C ASN A 320 -22.29 -3.90 15.61
N VAL A 321 -23.19 -3.13 14.98
CA VAL A 321 -23.79 -3.46 13.69
C VAL A 321 -23.27 -2.55 12.58
N ARG A 322 -22.72 -3.14 11.52
CA ARG A 322 -22.25 -2.44 10.32
C ARG A 322 -23.28 -2.61 9.19
N ILE A 323 -23.27 -1.70 8.23
CA ILE A 323 -24.15 -1.82 7.03
C ILE A 323 -23.97 -3.16 6.31
N HIS A 324 -22.77 -3.73 6.30
CA HIS A 324 -22.52 -5.03 5.65
C HIS A 324 -23.16 -6.21 6.38
N ASP A 325 -23.44 -6.06 7.68
CA ASP A 325 -24.07 -7.10 8.48
C ASP A 325 -25.55 -7.31 8.08
N LEU A 326 -26.18 -6.32 7.39
CA LEU A 326 -27.50 -6.50 6.77
C LEU A 326 -27.50 -7.61 5.73
N ARG A 327 -26.42 -7.76 4.96
CA ARG A 327 -26.24 -8.84 4.03
C ARG A 327 -26.04 -10.19 4.73
N HIS A 328 -25.31 -10.22 5.84
CA HIS A 328 -25.18 -11.42 6.68
C HIS A 328 -26.54 -11.81 7.27
N THR A 329 -27.32 -10.83 7.72
CA THR A 329 -28.68 -11.02 8.21
C THR A 329 -29.59 -11.63 7.13
N HIS A 330 -29.60 -11.05 5.93
CA HIS A 330 -30.34 -11.60 4.79
C HIS A 330 -29.94 -13.06 4.50
N ALA A 331 -28.64 -13.35 4.44
CA ALA A 331 -28.13 -14.71 4.21
C ALA A 331 -28.59 -15.68 5.30
N SER A 332 -28.50 -15.28 6.58
CA SER A 332 -28.94 -16.09 7.72
C SER A 332 -30.42 -16.39 7.64
N HIS A 333 -31.27 -15.41 7.33
CA HIS A 333 -32.71 -15.64 7.14
C HIS A 333 -33.04 -16.61 6.02
N LEU A 334 -32.37 -16.49 4.88
CA LEU A 334 -32.58 -17.43 3.76
C LEU A 334 -32.22 -18.88 4.15
N VAL A 335 -31.11 -19.07 4.89
CA VAL A 335 -30.68 -20.37 5.39
C VAL A 335 -31.72 -20.91 6.42
N SER A 336 -32.15 -20.06 7.37
CA SER A 336 -33.16 -20.40 8.37
C SER A 336 -34.52 -20.75 7.76
N SER A 337 -34.84 -20.20 6.58
CA SER A 337 -36.04 -20.54 5.78
C SER A 337 -35.89 -21.82 4.97
N GLY A 338 -34.80 -22.59 5.15
CA GLY A 338 -34.59 -23.89 4.51
C GLY A 338 -33.88 -23.84 3.16
N LEU A 339 -33.39 -22.68 2.68
CA LEU A 339 -32.65 -22.64 1.43
C LEU A 339 -31.24 -23.20 1.63
N SER A 340 -30.79 -24.01 0.66
CA SER A 340 -29.42 -24.55 0.72
C SER A 340 -28.37 -23.46 0.60
N LEU A 341 -27.20 -23.66 1.25
CA LEU A 341 -26.08 -22.73 1.19
C LEU A 341 -25.63 -22.42 -0.24
N SER A 342 -25.76 -23.40 -1.15
CA SER A 342 -25.42 -23.22 -2.57
C SER A 342 -26.35 -22.21 -3.25
N ILE A 343 -27.67 -22.31 -2.97
CA ILE A 343 -28.66 -21.35 -3.51
C ILE A 343 -28.45 -19.98 -2.92
N VAL A 344 -28.26 -19.87 -1.60
CA VAL A 344 -27.98 -18.60 -0.93
C VAL A 344 -26.70 -17.98 -1.46
N GLY A 345 -25.63 -18.76 -1.68
CA GLY A 345 -24.41 -18.31 -2.29
C GLY A 345 -24.61 -17.72 -3.69
N LYS A 346 -25.42 -18.37 -4.53
CA LYS A 346 -25.79 -17.88 -5.88
C LYS A 346 -26.57 -16.56 -5.81
N LEU A 347 -27.60 -16.48 -4.95
CA LEU A 347 -28.40 -15.27 -4.75
C LEU A 347 -27.56 -14.09 -4.28
N LEU A 348 -26.56 -14.34 -3.47
CA LEU A 348 -25.63 -13.33 -3.00
C LEU A 348 -24.49 -13.01 -3.99
N GLY A 349 -24.37 -13.74 -5.10
CA GLY A 349 -23.27 -13.55 -6.06
C GLY A 349 -21.91 -13.95 -5.45
N HIS A 350 -21.86 -15.07 -4.72
CA HIS A 350 -20.60 -15.68 -4.28
C HIS A 350 -20.04 -16.56 -5.41
N THR A 351 -18.74 -16.52 -5.63
CA THR A 351 -18.00 -17.53 -6.39
C THR A 351 -17.82 -18.76 -5.51
N GLN A 352 -18.22 -19.90 -5.98
CA GLN A 352 -17.79 -21.16 -5.41
C GLN A 352 -16.29 -21.34 -5.59
#